data_6107a6e41b36d0cb6c931708b183d222
#
_entry.id   6107a6e41b36d0cb6c931708b183d222
#
_cell.length_a   1.000
_cell.length_b   1.000
_cell.length_c   1.000
_cell.angle_alpha   90.00
_cell.angle_beta   90.00
_cell.angle_gamma   90.00
#
_symmetry.space_group_name_H-M   'P 1'
#
loop_
_entity.id
_entity.type
_entity.pdbx_description
1 polymer ?
#
loop_
_entity_poly.entity_id
_entity_poly.type
_entity_poly.pdbx_seq_one_letter_code
_entity_poly.pdbx_strand_id
1 'polypeptide(L)'
;GNKPIRAYLDIEDILRVARDADVDAIHPGYGFLSENPEFADACAEAGIQFIGPDSDVMRVLGNKVSARNLAESAGVPVMPASSALPEDMKEVTRIAEKIGYPLMLKASWGGGGRGMRVIENGKDLSNQVLAARREAEAAFGNGEVYFEKLILSLIHISEPTRRS
;
A
#
# COMPACT_ATOMS: atom_id res chain seq x y z
N GLY A 1 -20.68 -20.79 -13.41
CA GLY A 1 -19.27 -20.67 -13.71
C GLY A 1 -18.69 -19.39 -13.14
N ASN A 2 -17.71 -19.51 -12.28
CA ASN A 2 -17.00 -18.37 -11.73
C ASN A 2 -16.32 -17.60 -12.86
N LYS A 3 -16.35 -16.26 -12.78
CA LYS A 3 -15.56 -15.42 -13.70
C LYS A 3 -14.09 -15.82 -13.56
N PRO A 4 -13.30 -15.94 -14.66
CA PRO A 4 -11.93 -16.48 -14.62
C PRO A 4 -11.03 -15.84 -13.53
N ILE A 5 -11.12 -14.53 -13.35
CA ILE A 5 -10.32 -13.79 -12.34
C ILE A 5 -10.63 -14.23 -10.91
N ARG A 6 -11.87 -14.61 -10.59
CA ARG A 6 -12.25 -15.06 -9.23
C ARG A 6 -11.63 -16.41 -8.87
N ALA A 7 -11.40 -17.28 -9.84
CA ALA A 7 -10.77 -18.57 -9.61
C ALA A 7 -9.30 -18.43 -9.13
N TYR A 8 -8.59 -17.39 -9.58
CA TYR A 8 -7.22 -17.12 -9.13
C TYR A 8 -7.14 -16.43 -7.75
N LEU A 9 -8.29 -16.08 -7.16
CA LEU A 9 -8.41 -15.47 -5.84
C LEU A 9 -9.12 -16.40 -4.84
N ASP A 10 -9.46 -17.61 -5.25
CA ASP A 10 -10.16 -18.61 -4.43
C ASP A 10 -9.13 -19.46 -3.69
N ILE A 11 -8.81 -19.03 -2.46
CA ILE A 11 -7.81 -19.68 -1.60
C ILE A 11 -8.19 -21.13 -1.33
N GLU A 12 -9.45 -21.41 -1.04
CA GLU A 12 -9.94 -22.76 -0.71
C GLU A 12 -9.76 -23.71 -1.89
N ASP A 13 -10.14 -23.28 -3.10
CA ASP A 13 -10.01 -24.11 -4.30
C ASP A 13 -8.54 -24.34 -4.68
N ILE A 14 -7.68 -23.32 -4.55
CA ILE A 14 -6.23 -23.45 -4.78
C ILE A 14 -5.64 -24.48 -3.82
N LEU A 15 -5.95 -24.40 -2.52
CA LEU A 15 -5.44 -25.35 -1.53
C LEU A 15 -6.02 -26.76 -1.70
N ARG A 16 -7.26 -26.89 -2.14
CA ARG A 16 -7.84 -28.18 -2.48
C ARG A 16 -7.05 -28.84 -3.61
N VAL A 17 -6.80 -28.11 -4.70
CA VAL A 17 -6.01 -28.62 -5.83
C VAL A 17 -4.57 -28.96 -5.41
N ALA A 18 -3.97 -28.16 -4.55
CA ALA A 18 -2.62 -28.40 -4.03
C ALA A 18 -2.56 -29.69 -3.21
N ARG A 19 -3.54 -29.94 -2.35
CA ARG A 19 -3.66 -31.21 -1.57
C ARG A 19 -3.91 -32.40 -2.49
N ASP A 20 -4.81 -32.28 -3.46
CA ASP A 20 -5.12 -33.35 -4.42
C ASP A 20 -3.89 -33.74 -5.26
N ALA A 21 -2.99 -32.79 -5.50
CA ALA A 21 -1.74 -33.00 -6.24
C ALA A 21 -0.55 -33.35 -5.34
N ASP A 22 -0.74 -33.45 -4.03
CA ASP A 22 0.27 -33.81 -3.01
C ASP A 22 1.54 -32.95 -3.13
N VAL A 23 1.37 -31.61 -3.21
CA VAL A 23 2.49 -30.68 -3.36
C VAL A 23 3.07 -30.27 -2.01
N ASP A 24 4.38 -30.09 -1.93
CA ASP A 24 5.08 -29.61 -0.72
C ASP A 24 5.04 -28.09 -0.56
N ALA A 25 4.90 -27.34 -1.67
CA ALA A 25 5.03 -25.90 -1.66
C ALA A 25 4.19 -25.24 -2.77
N ILE A 26 3.82 -23.98 -2.54
CA ILE A 26 3.15 -23.14 -3.52
C ILE A 26 3.97 -21.87 -3.76
N HIS A 27 4.33 -21.61 -5.03
CA HIS A 27 4.87 -20.33 -5.47
C HIS A 27 3.74 -19.47 -6.03
N PRO A 28 3.41 -18.31 -5.43
CA PRO A 28 2.24 -17.52 -5.80
C PRO A 28 2.41 -16.74 -7.13
N GLY A 29 3.59 -16.77 -7.74
CA GLY A 29 3.90 -15.93 -8.88
C GLY A 29 4.00 -14.44 -8.50
N TYR A 30 3.41 -13.57 -9.31
CA TYR A 30 3.26 -12.15 -9.04
C TYR A 30 1.80 -11.72 -9.28
N GLY A 31 1.33 -10.71 -8.55
CA GLY A 31 -0.09 -10.31 -8.58
C GLY A 31 -1.00 -11.29 -7.84
N PHE A 32 -2.30 -11.18 -8.04
CA PHE A 32 -3.33 -12.01 -7.39
C PHE A 32 -3.10 -12.18 -5.88
N LEU A 33 -2.76 -13.37 -5.41
CA LEU A 33 -2.56 -13.71 -4.00
C LEU A 33 -1.08 -13.62 -3.54
N SER A 34 -0.17 -13.14 -4.38
CA SER A 34 1.26 -13.10 -4.04
C SER A 34 1.59 -12.19 -2.84
N GLU A 35 0.75 -11.18 -2.58
CA GLU A 35 0.89 -10.26 -1.45
C GLU A 35 -0.27 -10.41 -0.44
N ASN A 36 -0.96 -11.56 -0.48
CA ASN A 36 -2.10 -11.82 0.39
C ASN A 36 -1.67 -12.62 1.63
N PRO A 37 -1.69 -12.02 2.83
CA PRO A 37 -1.26 -12.70 4.05
C PRO A 37 -2.20 -13.84 4.46
N GLU A 38 -3.50 -13.77 4.16
CA GLU A 38 -4.46 -14.82 4.45
C GLU A 38 -4.15 -16.08 3.64
N PHE A 39 -3.64 -15.93 2.41
CA PHE A 39 -3.21 -17.08 1.61
C PHE A 39 -1.95 -17.73 2.17
N ALA A 40 -0.98 -16.94 2.65
CA ALA A 40 0.21 -17.47 3.29
C ALA A 40 -0.12 -18.24 4.58
N ASP A 41 -1.04 -17.69 5.42
CA ASP A 41 -1.54 -18.38 6.61
C ASP A 41 -2.25 -19.68 6.26
N ALA A 42 -3.13 -19.66 5.28
CA ALA A 42 -3.90 -20.82 4.85
C ALA A 42 -2.99 -21.93 4.26
N CYS A 43 -1.89 -21.58 3.58
CA CYS A 43 -0.87 -22.52 3.18
C CYS A 43 -0.20 -23.16 4.41
N ALA A 44 0.20 -22.36 5.39
CA ALA A 44 0.85 -22.86 6.61
C ALA A 44 -0.08 -23.80 7.41
N GLU A 45 -1.36 -23.44 7.56
CA GLU A 45 -2.39 -24.28 8.20
C GLU A 45 -2.62 -25.59 7.45
N ALA A 46 -2.45 -25.59 6.13
CA ALA A 46 -2.55 -26.77 5.29
C ALA A 46 -1.29 -27.64 5.30
N GLY A 47 -0.22 -27.23 5.96
CA GLY A 47 1.09 -27.90 5.94
C GLY A 47 1.82 -27.74 4.61
N ILE A 48 1.45 -26.75 3.78
CA ILE A 48 2.04 -26.47 2.48
C ILE A 48 2.94 -25.24 2.61
N GLN A 49 4.20 -25.34 2.17
CA GLN A 49 5.13 -24.22 2.24
C GLN A 49 4.73 -23.11 1.24
N PHE A 50 4.40 -21.92 1.76
CA PHE A 50 4.29 -20.73 0.92
C PHE A 50 5.70 -20.23 0.56
N ILE A 51 5.98 -20.07 -0.75
CA ILE A 51 7.27 -19.54 -1.20
C ILE A 51 7.16 -18.01 -1.30
N GLY A 52 7.51 -17.35 -0.20
CA GLY A 52 7.40 -15.89 -0.05
C GLY A 52 7.68 -15.47 1.40
N PRO A 53 7.44 -14.19 1.72
CA PRO A 53 7.54 -13.67 3.09
C PRO A 53 6.47 -14.29 3.99
N ASP A 54 6.74 -14.27 5.30
CA ASP A 54 5.74 -14.62 6.30
C ASP A 54 4.56 -13.65 6.29
N SER A 55 3.38 -14.12 6.66
CA SER A 55 2.14 -13.35 6.63
C SER A 55 2.21 -12.08 7.48
N ASP A 56 2.88 -12.13 8.63
CA ASP A 56 3.08 -10.97 9.51
C ASP A 56 3.92 -9.88 8.83
N VAL A 57 4.98 -10.28 8.10
CA VAL A 57 5.78 -9.36 7.29
C VAL A 57 4.93 -8.73 6.19
N MET A 58 4.10 -9.52 5.52
CA MET A 58 3.19 -9.00 4.49
C MET A 58 2.20 -7.99 5.06
N ARG A 59 1.62 -8.25 6.25
CA ARG A 59 0.70 -7.32 6.92
C ARG A 59 1.36 -6.00 7.25
N VAL A 60 2.57 -6.04 7.80
CA VAL A 60 3.32 -4.82 8.14
C VAL A 60 3.70 -4.03 6.89
N LEU A 61 4.21 -4.70 5.85
CA LEU A 61 4.68 -4.04 4.63
C LEU A 61 3.54 -3.65 3.67
N GLY A 62 2.37 -4.26 3.80
CA GLY A 62 1.19 -3.95 3.00
C GLY A 62 0.60 -2.57 3.28
N ASN A 63 0.81 -2.02 4.47
CA ASN A 63 0.46 -0.66 4.83
C ASN A 63 1.67 0.26 4.74
N LYS A 64 1.60 1.31 3.90
CA LYS A 64 2.73 2.22 3.64
C LYS A 64 3.19 3.01 4.87
N VAL A 65 2.25 3.36 5.75
CA VAL A 65 2.57 4.06 7.00
C VAL A 65 3.30 3.12 7.95
N SER A 66 2.85 1.89 8.10
CA SER A 66 3.49 0.87 8.94
C SER A 66 4.89 0.51 8.42
N ALA A 67 5.02 0.28 7.12
CA ALA A 67 6.29 0.00 6.46
C ALA A 67 7.30 1.14 6.66
N ARG A 68 6.85 2.39 6.51
CA ARG A 68 7.67 3.57 6.74
C ARG A 68 8.11 3.68 8.20
N ASN A 69 7.20 3.49 9.16
CA ASN A 69 7.53 3.54 10.59
C ASN A 69 8.53 2.45 10.98
N LEU A 70 8.40 1.25 10.40
CA LEU A 70 9.38 0.18 10.59
C LEU A 70 10.76 0.57 10.03
N ALA A 71 10.82 1.13 8.82
CA ALA A 71 12.07 1.61 8.21
C ALA A 71 12.74 2.68 9.09
N GLU A 72 11.96 3.65 9.57
CA GLU A 72 12.43 4.71 10.47
C GLU A 72 12.98 4.16 11.78
N SER A 73 12.29 3.20 12.40
CA SER A 73 12.74 2.52 13.62
C SER A 73 14.03 1.70 13.41
N ALA A 74 14.26 1.21 12.20
CA ALA A 74 15.49 0.54 11.80
C ALA A 74 16.63 1.48 11.38
N GLY A 75 16.44 2.80 11.53
CA GLY A 75 17.45 3.81 11.17
C GLY A 75 17.59 4.06 9.66
N VAL A 76 16.65 3.58 8.86
CA VAL A 76 16.63 3.86 7.41
C VAL A 76 16.06 5.26 7.18
N PRO A 77 16.76 6.13 6.43
CA PRO A 77 16.24 7.45 6.10
C PRO A 77 14.94 7.35 5.30
N VAL A 78 13.91 8.07 5.76
CA VAL A 78 12.61 8.12 5.09
C VAL A 78 12.22 9.55 4.78
N MET A 79 11.36 9.74 3.79
CA MET A 79 10.78 11.03 3.46
C MET A 79 9.90 11.55 4.60
N PRO A 80 9.91 12.86 4.91
CA PRO A 80 8.97 13.43 5.86
C PRO A 80 7.53 13.13 5.46
N ALA A 81 6.79 12.47 6.34
CA ALA A 81 5.40 12.10 6.12
C ALA A 81 4.62 12.12 7.43
N SER A 82 3.30 12.09 7.34
CA SER A 82 2.43 11.88 8.49
C SER A 82 2.22 10.39 8.79
N SER A 83 1.71 10.10 9.96
CA SER A 83 0.92 8.90 10.20
C SER A 83 -0.41 8.97 9.43
N ALA A 84 -1.28 7.95 9.57
CA ALA A 84 -2.64 8.01 9.08
C ALA A 84 -3.33 9.29 9.56
N LEU A 85 -4.02 9.98 8.64
CA LEU A 85 -4.68 11.24 8.97
C LEU A 85 -5.89 11.02 9.86
N PRO A 86 -6.02 11.80 10.97
CA PRO A 86 -7.18 11.72 11.85
C PRO A 86 -8.44 12.23 11.17
N GLU A 87 -9.61 11.94 11.77
CA GLU A 87 -10.90 12.43 11.25
C GLU A 87 -11.06 13.96 11.42
N ASP A 88 -10.48 14.54 12.47
CA ASP A 88 -10.56 15.99 12.74
C ASP A 88 -9.76 16.78 11.70
N MET A 89 -10.49 17.53 10.87
CA MET A 89 -9.89 18.36 9.81
C MET A 89 -9.02 19.51 10.34
N LYS A 90 -9.20 19.95 11.59
CA LYS A 90 -8.32 20.95 12.20
C LYS A 90 -6.94 20.36 12.47
N GLU A 91 -6.91 19.11 12.93
CA GLU A 91 -5.68 18.40 13.16
C GLU A 91 -4.99 18.04 11.82
N VAL A 92 -5.76 17.61 10.82
CA VAL A 92 -5.27 17.40 9.45
C VAL A 92 -4.58 18.64 8.91
N THR A 93 -5.16 19.83 9.11
CA THR A 93 -4.57 21.09 8.67
C THR A 93 -3.24 21.36 9.38
N ARG A 94 -3.16 21.15 10.70
CA ARG A 94 -1.90 21.32 11.45
C ARG A 94 -0.80 20.38 10.98
N ILE A 95 -1.17 19.14 10.69
CA ILE A 95 -0.23 18.14 10.14
C ILE A 95 0.29 18.59 8.78
N ALA A 96 -0.58 19.06 7.89
CA ALA A 96 -0.21 19.57 6.58
C ALA A 96 0.74 20.77 6.67
N GLU A 97 0.45 21.72 7.55
CA GLU A 97 1.30 22.90 7.80
C GLU A 97 2.66 22.52 8.38
N LYS A 98 2.72 21.54 9.30
CA LYS A 98 3.95 21.06 9.91
C LYS A 98 4.89 20.42 8.88
N ILE A 99 4.37 19.60 7.95
CA ILE A 99 5.16 18.98 6.88
C ILE A 99 5.55 20.03 5.83
N GLY A 100 4.67 20.99 5.58
CA GLY A 100 4.84 22.10 4.63
C GLY A 100 4.50 21.72 3.19
N TYR A 101 3.78 22.62 2.52
CA TYR A 101 3.40 22.46 1.11
C TYR A 101 4.60 22.60 0.15
N PRO A 102 4.55 22.03 -1.06
CA PRO A 102 3.52 21.10 -1.53
C PRO A 102 3.62 19.73 -0.87
N LEU A 103 2.47 19.03 -0.81
CA LEU A 103 2.33 17.71 -0.23
C LEU A 103 1.83 16.71 -1.27
N MET A 104 2.18 15.46 -1.09
CA MET A 104 1.51 14.35 -1.75
C MET A 104 0.55 13.69 -0.77
N LEU A 105 -0.75 13.68 -1.08
CA LEU A 105 -1.76 12.90 -0.36
C LEU A 105 -1.84 11.51 -0.99
N LYS A 106 -1.75 10.48 -0.18
CA LYS A 106 -1.69 9.07 -0.61
C LYS A 106 -2.60 8.19 0.22
N ALA A 107 -3.15 7.14 -0.37
CA ALA A 107 -3.77 6.04 0.39
C ALA A 107 -2.69 5.20 1.07
N SER A 108 -2.95 4.77 2.31
CA SER A 108 -2.03 3.92 3.09
C SER A 108 -1.99 2.49 2.54
N TRP A 109 -3.12 2.04 2.00
CA TRP A 109 -3.30 0.71 1.42
C TRP A 109 -3.34 0.75 -0.10
N GLY A 110 -3.03 -0.39 -0.74
CA GLY A 110 -3.09 -0.55 -2.18
C GLY A 110 -1.90 0.05 -2.94
N GLY A 111 -1.98 0.04 -4.27
CA GLY A 111 -0.92 0.43 -5.17
C GLY A 111 -1.44 1.07 -6.46
N GLY A 112 -0.55 1.26 -7.45
CA GLY A 112 -0.91 1.76 -8.77
C GLY A 112 -1.25 3.24 -8.85
N GLY A 113 -0.91 4.04 -7.82
CA GLY A 113 -1.09 5.49 -7.84
C GLY A 113 -2.54 5.96 -7.67
N ARG A 114 -3.49 5.07 -7.40
CA ARG A 114 -4.88 5.45 -7.14
C ARG A 114 -4.99 6.23 -5.83
N GLY A 115 -5.79 7.31 -5.85
CA GLY A 115 -5.98 8.18 -4.68
C GLY A 115 -4.80 9.09 -4.37
N MET A 116 -3.74 9.11 -5.21
CA MET A 116 -2.64 10.08 -5.06
C MET A 116 -3.00 11.41 -5.69
N ARG A 117 -2.73 12.49 -4.96
CA ARG A 117 -2.87 13.86 -5.48
C ARG A 117 -1.91 14.83 -4.82
N VAL A 118 -1.49 15.82 -5.59
CA VAL A 118 -0.67 16.91 -5.09
C VAL A 118 -1.55 17.96 -4.41
N ILE A 119 -1.17 18.34 -3.20
CA ILE A 119 -1.78 19.44 -2.45
C ILE A 119 -0.78 20.59 -2.44
N GLU A 120 -1.01 21.59 -3.28
CA GLU A 120 -0.09 22.72 -3.42
C GLU A 120 -0.18 23.72 -2.28
N ASN A 121 -1.37 23.85 -1.69
CA ASN A 121 -1.67 24.78 -0.60
C ASN A 121 -2.93 24.35 0.17
N GLY A 122 -3.24 25.07 1.26
CA GLY A 122 -4.35 24.71 2.15
C GLY A 122 -5.76 25.08 1.66
N LYS A 123 -5.93 25.76 0.52
CA LYS A 123 -7.21 26.34 0.13
C LYS A 123 -8.37 25.35 -0.03
N ASP A 124 -8.07 24.14 -0.50
CA ASP A 124 -9.09 23.09 -0.73
C ASP A 124 -8.74 21.77 -0.03
N LEU A 125 -7.91 21.85 1.00
CA LEU A 125 -7.36 20.68 1.71
C LEU A 125 -8.46 19.72 2.18
N SER A 126 -9.50 20.23 2.83
CA SER A 126 -10.59 19.42 3.38
C SER A 126 -11.32 18.61 2.30
N ASN A 127 -11.70 19.26 1.20
CA ASN A 127 -12.40 18.58 0.11
C ASN A 127 -11.50 17.51 -0.55
N GLN A 128 -10.23 17.82 -0.73
CA GLN A 128 -9.28 16.89 -1.33
C GLN A 128 -9.03 15.67 -0.45
N VAL A 129 -8.90 15.85 0.87
CA VAL A 129 -8.74 14.74 1.81
C VAL A 129 -9.99 13.87 1.86
N LEU A 130 -11.19 14.47 1.95
CA LEU A 130 -12.44 13.73 1.95
C LEU A 130 -12.68 12.96 0.63
N ALA A 131 -12.31 13.55 -0.50
CA ALA A 131 -12.39 12.87 -1.80
C ALA A 131 -11.40 11.69 -1.87
N ALA A 132 -10.16 11.87 -1.42
CA ALA A 132 -9.16 10.81 -1.39
C ALA A 132 -9.56 9.63 -0.50
N ARG A 133 -10.15 9.91 0.68
CA ARG A 133 -10.68 8.86 1.57
C ARG A 133 -11.77 8.02 0.89
N ARG A 134 -12.74 8.67 0.25
CA ARG A 134 -13.81 7.97 -0.48
C ARG A 134 -13.27 7.12 -1.64
N GLU A 135 -12.29 7.64 -2.37
CA GLU A 135 -11.65 6.90 -3.46
C GLU A 135 -10.85 5.70 -2.94
N ALA A 136 -10.11 5.88 -1.84
CA ALA A 136 -9.35 4.81 -1.20
C ALA A 136 -10.28 3.72 -0.66
N GLU A 137 -11.37 4.10 0.02
CA GLU A 137 -12.39 3.17 0.51
C GLU A 137 -13.02 2.37 -0.63
N ALA A 138 -13.42 3.03 -1.71
CA ALA A 138 -14.03 2.37 -2.87
C ALA A 138 -13.06 1.43 -3.61
N ALA A 139 -11.76 1.77 -3.64
CA ALA A 139 -10.77 1.00 -4.38
C ALA A 139 -10.13 -0.13 -3.58
N PHE A 140 -9.98 0.05 -2.26
CA PHE A 140 -9.17 -0.82 -1.40
C PHE A 140 -9.92 -1.33 -0.17
N GLY A 141 -11.20 -0.91 0.03
CA GLY A 141 -11.97 -1.26 1.23
C GLY A 141 -11.44 -0.60 2.52
N ASN A 142 -10.60 0.43 2.38
CA ASN A 142 -10.04 1.17 3.50
C ASN A 142 -9.74 2.61 3.08
N GLY A 143 -10.37 3.57 3.75
CA GLY A 143 -10.27 5.01 3.45
C GLY A 143 -9.08 5.71 4.10
N GLU A 144 -8.13 4.98 4.69
CA GLU A 144 -6.95 5.55 5.34
C GLU A 144 -6.03 6.25 4.34
N VAL A 145 -5.70 7.50 4.62
CA VAL A 145 -4.81 8.34 3.80
C VAL A 145 -3.77 9.03 4.69
N TYR A 146 -2.64 9.44 4.09
CA TYR A 146 -1.55 10.14 4.78
C TYR A 146 -0.91 11.19 3.86
N PHE A 147 -0.17 12.12 4.44
CA PHE A 147 0.64 13.08 3.72
C PHE A 147 2.10 12.66 3.65
N GLU A 148 2.73 12.99 2.54
CA GLU A 148 4.15 12.86 2.33
C GLU A 148 4.69 14.16 1.71
N LYS A 149 5.89 14.60 2.11
CA LYS A 149 6.51 15.77 1.50
C LYS A 149 6.77 15.53 0.02
N LEU A 150 6.27 16.42 -0.82
CA LEU A 150 6.59 16.38 -2.24
C LEU A 150 7.94 17.05 -2.50
N ILE A 151 8.88 16.30 -3.08
CA ILE A 151 10.19 16.81 -3.52
C ILE A 151 10.15 16.98 -5.03
N LEU A 152 10.04 18.22 -5.48
CA LEU A 152 9.93 18.57 -6.91
C LEU A 152 11.26 18.42 -7.67
N SER A 153 12.41 18.41 -6.97
CA SER A 153 13.73 18.42 -7.59
C SER A 153 14.21 17.04 -8.08
N LEU A 154 13.58 15.93 -7.68
CA LEU A 154 13.99 14.59 -8.12
C LEU A 154 13.76 14.33 -9.60
N ILE A 155 12.83 15.03 -10.23
CA ILE A 155 12.54 14.90 -11.66
C ILE A 155 13.72 15.43 -12.51
N HIS A 156 14.47 16.40 -12.02
CA HIS A 156 15.63 16.97 -12.71
C HIS A 156 16.94 16.21 -12.47
N ILE A 157 17.01 15.36 -11.47
CA ILE A 157 18.21 14.57 -11.13
C ILE A 157 18.28 13.25 -11.90
N SER A 158 17.16 12.74 -12.38
CA SER A 158 17.05 11.44 -13.06
C SER A 158 17.05 11.50 -14.60
N GLU A 159 17.07 12.68 -15.21
CA GLU A 159 17.26 12.75 -16.65
C GLU A 159 18.75 12.60 -17.00
N PRO A 160 19.14 11.49 -17.70
CA PRO A 160 20.48 11.41 -18.25
C PRO A 160 20.63 12.51 -19.29
N THR A 161 21.57 13.45 -19.07
CA THR A 161 22.01 14.40 -20.08
C THR A 161 22.43 13.62 -21.31
N ARG A 162 21.60 13.52 -22.34
CA ARG A 162 22.01 13.14 -23.67
C ARG A 162 22.96 14.24 -24.16
N ARG A 163 24.25 13.97 -24.09
CA ARG A 163 25.23 14.75 -24.84
C ARG A 163 25.02 14.41 -26.31
N SER A 164 24.60 15.40 -27.07
CA SER A 164 24.65 15.41 -28.52
C SER A 164 26.10 15.32 -29.01
#